data_0f48366d95127d694c6b66b0ea7380c5
#
_entry.id   0f48366d95127d694c6b66b0ea7380c5
#
_cell.length_a   1.000
_cell.length_b   1.000
_cell.length_c   1.000
_cell.angle_alpha   90.00
_cell.angle_beta   90.00
_cell.angle_gamma   90.00
#
_symmetry.space_group_name_H-M   'P 1'
#
loop_
_entity.id
_entity.type
_entity.pdbx_description
1 polymer ?
#
loop_
_entity_poly.entity_id
_entity_poly.type
_entity_poly.pdbx_seq_one_letter_code
_entity_poly.pdbx_strand_id
1 'polypeptide(L)'
;MELESKATKTHLLELFTSEGCSSCPPAEAWLSKLKDEPRLWQDFVPLAFHVDYWDRLGWRDPFASKAWTARQYEYSARWKSSSVYTPGFVLDGREWRNNGVPSASSDSPGTLKLSVENGDTVSAVFKQGSGADKPLDLHVARLGFGLNINVKAGENSGRKLLHDFVVLSLETAKMNGGKAELRSPAAGPKEDASSRSAIVAWVTEPGGIEPIQAVGGWVR
;
A
#
# COMPACT_ATOMS: atom_id res chain seq x y z
N MET A 1 -19.86 -2.68 2.15
CA MET A 1 -18.78 -3.62 2.56
C MET A 1 -18.16 -3.09 3.84
N GLU A 2 -17.89 -3.97 4.80
CA GLU A 2 -17.22 -3.59 6.05
C GLU A 2 -15.93 -4.39 6.22
N LEU A 3 -14.89 -3.70 6.69
CA LEU A 3 -13.60 -4.29 7.06
C LEU A 3 -13.24 -3.77 8.46
N GLU A 4 -12.63 -4.62 9.27
CA GLU A 4 -12.23 -4.25 10.62
C GLU A 4 -10.90 -4.95 10.96
N SER A 5 -9.94 -4.16 11.47
CA SER A 5 -8.68 -4.70 11.96
C SER A 5 -8.87 -5.40 13.31
N LYS A 6 -7.92 -6.23 13.69
CA LYS A 6 -7.79 -6.66 15.09
C LYS A 6 -7.43 -5.45 15.97
N ALA A 7 -7.55 -5.58 17.28
CA ALA A 7 -7.01 -4.58 18.22
C ALA A 7 -5.46 -4.56 18.22
N THR A 8 -4.84 -5.72 17.95
CA THR A 8 -3.41 -5.81 17.71
C THR A 8 -3.05 -5.18 16.36
N LYS A 9 -1.86 -4.62 16.28
CA LYS A 9 -1.40 -3.93 15.07
C LYS A 9 -1.36 -4.87 13.86
N THR A 10 -2.01 -4.47 12.79
CA THR A 10 -1.84 -5.01 11.45
C THR A 10 -0.71 -4.23 10.79
N HIS A 11 0.36 -4.90 10.39
CA HIS A 11 1.52 -4.29 9.76
C HIS A 11 1.20 -3.76 8.37
N LEU A 12 1.81 -2.63 7.99
CA LEU A 12 1.82 -2.15 6.62
C LEU A 12 3.16 -2.50 5.97
N LEU A 13 3.10 -3.35 4.94
CA LEU A 13 4.27 -3.78 4.16
C LEU A 13 4.25 -3.10 2.81
N GLU A 14 5.19 -2.21 2.55
CA GLU A 14 5.29 -1.45 1.31
C GLU A 14 6.47 -1.95 0.49
N LEU A 15 6.25 -2.17 -0.80
CA LEU A 15 7.29 -2.43 -1.79
C LEU A 15 7.36 -1.24 -2.74
N PHE A 16 8.53 -0.61 -2.85
CA PHE A 16 8.83 0.34 -3.92
C PHE A 16 9.48 -0.40 -5.08
N THR A 17 8.87 -0.33 -6.26
CA THR A 17 9.21 -1.12 -7.43
C THR A 17 9.03 -0.33 -8.72
N SER A 18 9.41 -0.89 -9.87
CA SER A 18 9.13 -0.34 -11.20
C SER A 18 9.31 -1.41 -12.27
N GLU A 19 8.51 -1.36 -13.33
CA GLU A 19 8.71 -2.19 -14.53
C GLU A 19 10.04 -1.92 -15.23
N GLY A 20 10.62 -0.72 -15.05
CA GLY A 20 11.92 -0.36 -15.59
C GLY A 20 13.12 -0.96 -14.85
N CYS A 21 12.91 -1.54 -13.69
CA CYS A 21 13.95 -2.07 -12.81
C CYS A 21 14.11 -3.58 -12.99
N SER A 22 15.26 -4.06 -13.50
CA SER A 22 15.49 -5.48 -13.80
C SER A 22 15.62 -6.38 -12.56
N SER A 23 15.97 -5.82 -11.41
CA SER A 23 16.03 -6.53 -10.11
C SER A 23 14.71 -6.58 -9.36
N CYS A 24 13.67 -5.88 -9.82
CA CYS A 24 12.37 -5.80 -9.15
C CYS A 24 11.48 -7.05 -9.30
N PRO A 25 11.43 -7.74 -10.46
CA PRO A 25 10.50 -8.85 -10.65
C PRO A 25 10.57 -9.98 -9.60
N PRO A 26 11.74 -10.38 -9.07
CA PRO A 26 11.78 -11.37 -7.99
C PRO A 26 11.11 -10.90 -6.69
N ALA A 27 11.23 -9.60 -6.35
CA ALA A 27 10.58 -9.01 -5.18
C ALA A 27 9.06 -8.96 -5.35
N GLU A 28 8.57 -8.56 -6.53
CA GLU A 28 7.15 -8.58 -6.86
C GLU A 28 6.58 -10.00 -6.87
N ALA A 29 7.31 -10.97 -7.42
CA ALA A 29 6.91 -12.38 -7.40
C ALA A 29 6.81 -12.93 -5.97
N TRP A 30 7.69 -12.49 -5.06
CA TRP A 30 7.58 -12.82 -3.65
C TRP A 30 6.34 -12.15 -3.02
N LEU A 31 6.11 -10.86 -3.26
CA LEU A 31 4.93 -10.14 -2.76
C LEU A 31 3.64 -10.80 -3.25
N SER A 32 3.59 -11.20 -4.53
CA SER A 32 2.42 -11.85 -5.12
C SER A 32 2.01 -13.14 -4.42
N LYS A 33 2.96 -13.91 -3.85
CA LYS A 33 2.66 -15.12 -3.07
C LYS A 33 1.89 -14.83 -1.79
N LEU A 34 1.97 -13.61 -1.27
CA LEU A 34 1.25 -13.23 -0.06
C LEU A 34 -0.28 -13.22 -0.24
N LYS A 35 -0.79 -13.29 -1.49
CA LYS A 35 -2.23 -13.46 -1.77
C LYS A 35 -2.81 -14.73 -1.15
N ASP A 36 -1.98 -15.76 -1.02
CA ASP A 36 -2.37 -17.09 -0.53
C ASP A 36 -1.98 -17.30 0.95
N GLU A 37 -1.38 -16.28 1.59
CA GLU A 37 -1.00 -16.34 3.00
C GLU A 37 -2.24 -16.19 3.89
N PRO A 38 -2.54 -17.16 4.78
CA PRO A 38 -3.75 -17.11 5.62
C PRO A 38 -3.83 -15.89 6.54
N ARG A 39 -2.70 -15.26 6.85
CA ARG A 39 -2.62 -14.07 7.71
C ARG A 39 -2.78 -12.76 6.95
N LEU A 40 -2.92 -12.81 5.61
CA LEU A 40 -3.19 -11.63 4.79
C LEU A 40 -4.43 -10.89 5.30
N TRP A 41 -4.38 -9.58 5.33
CA TRP A 41 -5.39 -8.66 5.88
C TRP A 41 -5.60 -8.73 7.39
N GLN A 42 -5.05 -9.74 8.07
CA GLN A 42 -5.16 -9.90 9.52
C GLN A 42 -3.92 -9.40 10.26
N ASP A 43 -2.74 -9.86 9.85
CA ASP A 43 -1.50 -9.53 10.52
C ASP A 43 -0.69 -8.51 9.71
N PHE A 44 -0.92 -8.44 8.40
CA PHE A 44 -0.26 -7.47 7.52
C PHE A 44 -1.08 -7.14 6.27
N VAL A 45 -0.81 -5.96 5.73
CA VAL A 45 -1.38 -5.41 4.49
C VAL A 45 -0.24 -5.06 3.53
N PRO A 46 -0.07 -5.77 2.40
CA PRO A 46 0.94 -5.48 1.40
C PRO A 46 0.49 -4.40 0.41
N LEU A 47 1.43 -3.55 -0.02
CA LEU A 47 1.25 -2.49 -1.02
C LEU A 47 2.45 -2.47 -1.96
N ALA A 48 2.24 -2.33 -3.27
CA ALA A 48 3.29 -2.10 -4.26
C ALA A 48 3.14 -0.70 -4.85
N PHE A 49 4.11 0.16 -4.60
CA PHE A 49 4.20 1.51 -5.13
C PHE A 49 5.18 1.53 -6.30
N HIS A 50 4.69 1.81 -7.51
CA HIS A 50 5.52 1.92 -8.70
C HIS A 50 6.10 3.32 -8.81
N VAL A 51 7.43 3.43 -8.72
CA VAL A 51 8.16 4.71 -8.81
C VAL A 51 8.47 5.09 -10.25
N ASP A 52 8.51 6.38 -10.54
CA ASP A 52 8.62 6.91 -11.91
C ASP A 52 10.05 7.22 -12.37
N TYR A 53 11.06 7.17 -11.49
CA TYR A 53 12.42 7.57 -11.86
C TYR A 53 13.14 6.58 -12.80
N TRP A 54 12.57 5.39 -13.04
CA TRP A 54 13.03 4.43 -14.04
C TRP A 54 12.48 4.71 -15.45
N ASP A 55 11.40 5.51 -15.60
CA ASP A 55 10.76 5.82 -16.88
C ASP A 55 11.74 6.48 -17.88
N ARG A 56 12.79 7.13 -17.38
CA ARG A 56 13.88 7.71 -18.17
C ARG A 56 14.63 6.70 -19.05
N LEU A 57 14.50 5.41 -18.81
CA LEU A 57 15.11 4.33 -19.60
C LEU A 57 14.30 3.95 -20.84
N GLY A 58 13.26 4.74 -21.19
CA GLY A 58 12.49 4.60 -22.43
C GLY A 58 11.24 3.73 -22.30
N TRP A 59 10.92 3.24 -21.09
CA TRP A 59 9.65 2.59 -20.79
C TRP A 59 8.92 3.36 -19.70
N ARG A 60 7.71 3.79 -20.01
CA ARG A 60 6.84 4.42 -19.02
C ARG A 60 6.00 3.36 -18.33
N ASP A 61 6.24 3.15 -17.06
CA ASP A 61 5.46 2.25 -16.22
C ASP A 61 4.04 2.82 -16.04
N PRO A 62 2.96 2.11 -16.47
CA PRO A 62 1.60 2.63 -16.41
C PRO A 62 1.08 2.83 -14.97
N PHE A 63 1.72 2.23 -13.97
CA PHE A 63 1.35 2.32 -12.57
C PHE A 63 2.22 3.31 -11.79
N ALA A 64 3.29 3.80 -12.42
CA ALA A 64 4.21 4.73 -11.77
C ALA A 64 3.59 6.10 -11.53
N SER A 65 3.94 6.69 -10.40
CA SER A 65 3.50 8.02 -10.02
C SER A 65 4.60 8.79 -9.30
N LYS A 66 4.68 10.09 -9.59
CA LYS A 66 5.52 11.03 -8.83
C LYS A 66 5.18 11.05 -7.34
N ALA A 67 3.90 10.83 -7.00
CA ALA A 67 3.48 10.75 -5.61
C ALA A 67 4.10 9.55 -4.89
N TRP A 68 4.23 8.41 -5.57
CA TRP A 68 4.88 7.22 -5.01
C TRP A 68 6.38 7.40 -4.84
N THR A 69 7.03 8.03 -5.81
CA THR A 69 8.43 8.44 -5.70
C THR A 69 8.64 9.42 -4.54
N ALA A 70 7.77 10.42 -4.39
CA ALA A 70 7.84 11.36 -3.28
C ALA A 70 7.69 10.66 -1.90
N ARG A 71 6.77 9.68 -1.79
CA ARG A 71 6.62 8.87 -0.58
C ARG A 71 7.90 8.11 -0.24
N GLN A 72 8.59 7.54 -1.23
CA GLN A 72 9.87 6.86 -1.00
C GLN A 72 10.96 7.84 -0.54
N TYR A 73 11.02 9.02 -1.13
CA TYR A 73 11.95 10.07 -0.69
C TYR A 73 11.66 10.55 0.73
N GLU A 74 10.40 10.60 1.14
CA GLU A 74 10.04 10.94 2.52
C GLU A 74 10.59 9.92 3.52
N TYR A 75 10.51 8.63 3.23
CA TYR A 75 11.17 7.59 4.03
C TYR A 75 12.69 7.79 4.08
N SER A 76 13.32 7.98 2.90
CA SER A 76 14.76 8.22 2.81
C SER A 76 15.20 9.39 3.68
N ALA A 77 14.46 10.51 3.64
CA ALA A 77 14.75 11.68 4.46
C ALA A 77 14.64 11.39 5.96
N ARG A 78 13.62 10.67 6.40
CA ARG A 78 13.42 10.29 7.81
C ARG A 78 14.53 9.35 8.32
N TRP A 79 14.98 8.43 7.47
CA TRP A 79 16.09 7.53 7.80
C TRP A 79 17.47 8.19 7.66
N LYS A 80 17.54 9.45 7.22
CA LYS A 80 18.79 10.15 6.89
C LYS A 80 19.62 9.38 5.86
N SER A 81 18.96 8.68 4.95
CA SER A 81 19.59 8.00 3.83
C SER A 81 19.89 9.01 2.71
N SER A 82 21.01 8.84 2.05
CA SER A 82 21.41 9.70 0.90
C SER A 82 20.80 9.25 -0.43
N SER A 83 20.10 8.10 -0.46
CA SER A 83 19.60 7.51 -1.70
C SER A 83 18.31 6.73 -1.49
N VAL A 84 17.55 6.59 -2.58
CA VAL A 84 16.44 5.65 -2.74
C VAL A 84 16.83 4.57 -3.75
N TYR A 85 16.22 3.40 -3.65
CA TYR A 85 16.50 2.28 -4.54
C TYR A 85 15.27 1.39 -4.72
N THR A 86 15.28 0.57 -5.78
CA THR A 86 14.31 -0.49 -6.01
C THR A 86 15.02 -1.82 -6.30
N PRO A 87 14.41 -2.95 -5.91
CA PRO A 87 13.23 -3.05 -5.05
C PRO A 87 13.57 -2.62 -3.62
N GLY A 88 12.74 -1.81 -3.00
CA GLY A 88 12.89 -1.37 -1.60
C GLY A 88 11.67 -1.76 -0.77
N PHE A 89 11.87 -2.51 0.32
CA PHE A 89 10.78 -2.85 1.25
C PHE A 89 10.79 -1.97 2.48
N VAL A 90 9.59 -1.62 2.93
CA VAL A 90 9.34 -0.88 4.16
C VAL A 90 8.28 -1.61 4.99
N LEU A 91 8.54 -1.86 6.24
CA LEU A 91 7.59 -2.41 7.19
C LEU A 91 7.35 -1.38 8.31
N ASP A 92 6.12 -0.93 8.44
CA ASP A 92 5.71 0.07 9.44
C ASP A 92 6.63 1.31 9.50
N GLY A 93 7.01 1.84 8.34
CA GLY A 93 7.84 3.03 8.26
C GLY A 93 9.35 2.79 8.39
N ARG A 94 9.80 1.56 8.54
CA ARG A 94 11.22 1.20 8.67
C ARG A 94 11.69 0.37 7.48
N GLU A 95 12.92 0.62 7.04
CA GLU A 95 13.53 -0.22 6.01
C GLU A 95 13.51 -1.69 6.44
N TRP A 96 13.02 -2.55 5.55
CA TRP A 96 12.83 -3.95 5.86
C TRP A 96 13.60 -4.84 4.89
N ARG A 97 14.56 -5.58 5.40
CA ARG A 97 15.45 -6.45 4.62
C ARG A 97 15.25 -7.93 4.95
N ASN A 98 14.23 -8.25 5.70
CA ASN A 98 13.90 -9.63 6.03
C ASN A 98 13.15 -10.29 4.87
N ASN A 99 13.44 -11.57 4.58
CA ASN A 99 12.86 -12.31 3.47
C ASN A 99 11.66 -13.19 3.88
N GLY A 100 11.14 -13.00 5.07
CA GLY A 100 10.01 -13.75 5.61
C GLY A 100 8.69 -12.98 5.56
N VAL A 101 7.58 -13.65 5.87
CA VAL A 101 6.29 -13.00 6.12
C VAL A 101 6.37 -12.29 7.48
N PRO A 102 5.88 -11.04 7.61
CA PRO A 102 5.88 -10.34 8.90
C PRO A 102 5.22 -11.18 10.00
N SER A 103 5.86 -11.23 11.17
CA SER A 103 5.27 -11.89 12.34
C SER A 103 4.13 -11.06 12.89
N ALA A 104 3.15 -11.69 13.55
CA ALA A 104 2.08 -10.96 14.22
C ALA A 104 2.65 -9.99 15.27
N SER A 105 2.08 -8.79 15.37
CA SER A 105 2.45 -7.80 16.37
C SER A 105 1.80 -8.07 17.72
N SER A 106 2.50 -7.74 18.79
CA SER A 106 1.94 -7.68 20.15
C SER A 106 1.40 -6.29 20.53
N ASP A 107 1.70 -5.26 19.72
CA ASP A 107 1.21 -3.90 19.95
C ASP A 107 -0.29 -3.84 19.75
N SER A 108 -0.99 -3.06 20.57
CA SER A 108 -2.44 -2.92 20.54
C SER A 108 -2.84 -1.44 20.38
N PRO A 109 -2.63 -0.84 19.20
CA PRO A 109 -2.92 0.58 18.99
C PRO A 109 -4.42 0.89 18.96
N GLY A 110 -5.25 -0.10 18.79
CA GLY A 110 -6.69 0.02 18.66
C GLY A 110 -7.23 -0.57 17.37
N THR A 111 -8.54 -0.39 17.14
CA THR A 111 -9.27 -1.02 16.04
C THR A 111 -9.64 0.01 14.97
N LEU A 112 -9.23 -0.24 13.73
CA LEU A 112 -9.63 0.54 12.56
C LEU A 112 -10.74 -0.19 11.81
N LYS A 113 -11.93 0.43 11.74
CA LYS A 113 -13.07 -0.03 10.95
C LYS A 113 -13.23 0.83 9.71
N LEU A 114 -13.45 0.20 8.57
CA LEU A 114 -13.71 0.82 7.28
C LEU A 114 -15.05 0.33 6.75
N SER A 115 -15.91 1.26 6.32
CA SER A 115 -17.18 0.97 5.66
C SER A 115 -17.19 1.61 4.28
N VAL A 116 -17.49 0.82 3.25
CA VAL A 116 -17.62 1.31 1.86
C VAL A 116 -19.08 1.23 1.47
N GLU A 117 -19.68 2.38 1.22
CA GLU A 117 -21.09 2.55 0.85
C GLU A 117 -21.22 2.86 -0.63
N ASN A 118 -22.11 2.14 -1.32
CA ASN A 118 -22.44 2.34 -2.74
C ASN A 118 -21.24 2.45 -3.71
N GLY A 119 -20.04 2.03 -3.28
CA GLY A 119 -18.81 2.12 -4.07
C GLY A 119 -18.16 3.52 -4.14
N ASP A 120 -18.83 4.57 -3.67
CA ASP A 120 -18.40 5.96 -3.87
C ASP A 120 -17.87 6.63 -2.60
N THR A 121 -18.32 6.19 -1.43
CA THR A 121 -17.95 6.80 -0.16
C THR A 121 -17.31 5.77 0.76
N VAL A 122 -16.23 6.17 1.42
CA VAL A 122 -15.52 5.41 2.43
C VAL A 122 -15.62 6.17 3.74
N SER A 123 -16.22 5.52 4.74
CA SER A 123 -16.24 6.01 6.13
C SER A 123 -15.29 5.16 6.96
N ALA A 124 -14.53 5.81 7.84
CA ALA A 124 -13.60 5.13 8.74
C ALA A 124 -13.80 5.55 10.19
N VAL A 125 -13.65 4.59 11.08
CA VAL A 125 -13.64 4.82 12.54
C VAL A 125 -12.42 4.14 13.12
N PHE A 126 -11.57 4.91 13.77
CA PHE A 126 -10.45 4.38 14.54
C PHE A 126 -10.70 4.56 16.04
N LYS A 127 -10.85 3.46 16.75
CA LYS A 127 -10.95 3.42 18.21
C LYS A 127 -9.57 3.16 18.78
N GLN A 128 -8.93 4.19 19.32
CA GLN A 128 -7.60 4.08 19.93
C GLN A 128 -7.65 3.16 21.14
N GLY A 129 -6.62 2.34 21.32
CA GLY A 129 -6.55 1.36 22.42
C GLY A 129 -6.33 2.00 23.79
N SER A 130 -5.69 3.18 23.86
CA SER A 130 -5.45 3.94 25.08
C SER A 130 -5.18 5.42 24.76
N GLY A 131 -5.61 6.31 25.65
CA GLY A 131 -5.37 7.75 25.55
C GLY A 131 -6.57 8.53 24.99
N ALA A 132 -6.41 9.86 24.92
CA ALA A 132 -7.41 10.75 24.30
C ALA A 132 -7.35 10.61 22.77
N ASP A 133 -8.49 10.81 22.13
CA ASP A 133 -8.58 10.86 20.66
C ASP A 133 -7.67 11.97 20.11
N LYS A 134 -6.51 11.57 19.59
CA LYS A 134 -5.61 12.50 18.91
C LYS A 134 -6.03 12.68 17.45
N PRO A 135 -5.77 13.87 16.87
CA PRO A 135 -5.90 14.04 15.43
C PRO A 135 -5.03 13.01 14.70
N LEU A 136 -5.55 12.44 13.64
CA LEU A 136 -4.85 11.46 12.80
C LEU A 136 -5.13 11.78 11.31
N ASP A 137 -4.30 11.26 10.43
CA ASP A 137 -4.58 11.21 9.00
C ASP A 137 -4.97 9.78 8.61
N LEU A 138 -6.09 9.66 7.91
CA LEU A 138 -6.56 8.43 7.28
C LEU A 138 -6.05 8.39 5.84
N HIS A 139 -5.47 7.28 5.46
CA HIS A 139 -5.09 6.98 4.09
C HIS A 139 -5.91 5.80 3.61
N VAL A 140 -6.48 5.90 2.40
CA VAL A 140 -7.24 4.82 1.77
C VAL A 140 -6.73 4.60 0.37
N ALA A 141 -6.32 3.37 0.05
CA ALA A 141 -5.82 3.00 -1.25
C ALA A 141 -6.67 1.90 -1.91
N ARG A 142 -6.77 1.97 -3.23
CA ARG A 142 -7.28 0.89 -4.06
C ARG A 142 -6.12 0.10 -4.63
N LEU A 143 -6.19 -1.22 -4.52
CA LEU A 143 -5.17 -2.14 -5.02
C LEU A 143 -5.67 -2.95 -6.20
N GLY A 144 -4.83 -3.08 -7.23
CA GLY A 144 -5.04 -3.95 -8.38
C GLY A 144 -4.25 -5.25 -8.28
N PHE A 145 -4.81 -6.29 -8.90
CA PHE A 145 -4.23 -7.65 -8.90
C PHE A 145 -4.33 -8.28 -10.28
N GLY A 146 -3.40 -9.20 -10.58
CA GLY A 146 -3.37 -9.92 -11.82
C GLY A 146 -3.08 -9.03 -13.04
N LEU A 147 -2.49 -7.86 -12.82
CA LEU A 147 -2.23 -6.88 -13.88
C LEU A 147 -1.05 -7.34 -14.73
N ASN A 148 -1.33 -7.65 -15.99
CA ASN A 148 -0.33 -8.18 -16.92
C ASN A 148 0.13 -7.09 -17.90
N ILE A 149 1.44 -6.85 -17.94
CA ILE A 149 2.06 -5.86 -18.84
C ILE A 149 3.14 -6.52 -19.70
N ASN A 150 3.10 -6.25 -21.00
CA ASN A 150 4.18 -6.57 -21.91
C ASN A 150 5.11 -5.37 -22.01
N VAL A 151 6.26 -5.44 -21.36
CA VAL A 151 7.27 -4.36 -21.34
C VAL A 151 7.98 -4.31 -22.69
N LYS A 152 8.00 -3.13 -23.32
CA LYS A 152 8.52 -2.97 -24.69
C LYS A 152 9.86 -2.28 -24.77
N ALA A 153 10.34 -1.68 -23.69
CA ALA A 153 11.62 -0.99 -23.62
C ALA A 153 12.20 -1.01 -22.20
N GLY A 154 13.39 -0.43 -21.99
CA GLY A 154 14.09 -0.45 -20.71
C GLY A 154 14.70 -1.82 -20.37
N GLU A 155 15.13 -1.98 -19.11
CA GLU A 155 15.86 -3.19 -18.66
C GLU A 155 15.05 -4.49 -18.73
N ASN A 156 13.72 -4.40 -18.65
CA ASN A 156 12.82 -5.54 -18.75
C ASN A 156 12.18 -5.69 -20.14
N SER A 157 12.75 -5.09 -21.18
CA SER A 157 12.21 -5.16 -22.55
C SER A 157 12.00 -6.61 -23.00
N GLY A 158 10.84 -6.87 -23.63
CA GLY A 158 10.43 -8.19 -24.11
C GLY A 158 9.83 -9.12 -23.04
N ARG A 159 9.82 -8.72 -21.78
CA ARG A 159 9.22 -9.52 -20.69
C ARG A 159 7.73 -9.21 -20.53
N LYS A 160 6.98 -10.25 -20.15
CA LYS A 160 5.63 -10.11 -19.63
C LYS A 160 5.72 -10.14 -18.10
N LEU A 161 5.32 -9.05 -17.46
CA LEU A 161 5.32 -8.92 -16.00
C LEU A 161 3.89 -9.04 -15.47
N LEU A 162 3.76 -9.69 -14.32
CA LEU A 162 2.52 -9.84 -13.57
C LEU A 162 2.66 -9.08 -12.26
N HIS A 163 1.70 -8.19 -12.00
CA HIS A 163 1.71 -7.34 -10.83
C HIS A 163 0.49 -7.60 -9.94
N ASP A 164 0.73 -7.62 -8.65
CA ASP A 164 -0.27 -7.77 -7.59
C ASP A 164 -0.02 -6.73 -6.49
N PHE A 165 -1.06 -6.41 -5.72
CA PHE A 165 -1.02 -5.40 -4.65
C PHE A 165 -0.64 -3.99 -5.14
N VAL A 166 -0.80 -3.72 -6.44
CA VAL A 166 -0.43 -2.44 -7.04
C VAL A 166 -1.32 -1.32 -6.51
N VAL A 167 -0.73 -0.28 -5.93
CA VAL A 167 -1.47 0.91 -5.53
C VAL A 167 -1.88 1.68 -6.78
N LEU A 168 -3.16 1.63 -7.10
CA LEU A 168 -3.75 2.28 -8.29
C LEU A 168 -4.15 3.72 -7.99
N SER A 169 -4.65 3.97 -6.78
CA SER A 169 -5.02 5.30 -6.29
C SER A 169 -4.93 5.35 -4.76
N LEU A 170 -4.73 6.53 -4.22
CA LEU A 170 -4.60 6.81 -2.79
C LEU A 170 -5.26 8.15 -2.48
N GLU A 171 -6.16 8.14 -1.51
CA GLU A 171 -6.82 9.31 -0.96
C GLU A 171 -6.45 9.48 0.51
N THR A 172 -6.41 10.72 0.97
CA THR A 172 -6.08 11.04 2.37
C THR A 172 -7.08 12.02 2.94
N ALA A 173 -7.53 11.77 4.16
CA ALA A 173 -8.43 12.64 4.91
C ALA A 173 -7.98 12.81 6.36
N LYS A 174 -8.30 13.95 6.95
CA LYS A 174 -8.08 14.18 8.40
C LYS A 174 -9.16 13.48 9.21
N MET A 175 -8.76 12.78 10.26
CA MET A 175 -9.68 12.19 11.23
C MET A 175 -9.91 13.16 12.39
N ASN A 176 -11.18 13.37 12.72
CA ASN A 176 -11.62 14.17 13.86
C ASN A 176 -12.41 13.27 14.82
N GLY A 177 -12.01 13.21 16.08
CA GLY A 177 -12.65 12.32 17.06
C GLY A 177 -12.64 10.84 16.59
N GLY A 178 -11.54 10.42 15.98
CA GLY A 178 -11.37 9.05 15.47
C GLY A 178 -12.23 8.71 14.25
N LYS A 179 -12.84 9.70 13.56
CA LYS A 179 -13.71 9.49 12.39
C LYS A 179 -13.25 10.28 11.18
N ALA A 180 -13.38 9.70 10.01
CA ALA A 180 -13.22 10.38 8.74
C ALA A 180 -14.14 9.79 7.68
N GLU A 181 -14.44 10.61 6.67
CA GLU A 181 -15.15 10.21 5.47
C GLU A 181 -14.42 10.80 4.27
N LEU A 182 -14.32 10.03 3.20
CA LEU A 182 -13.72 10.49 1.96
C LEU A 182 -14.36 9.77 0.76
N ARG A 183 -14.08 10.27 -0.42
CA ARG A 183 -14.47 9.59 -1.65
C ARG A 183 -13.66 8.31 -1.82
N SER A 184 -14.32 7.25 -2.25
CA SER A 184 -13.64 5.98 -2.55
C SER A 184 -12.53 6.19 -3.60
N PRO A 185 -11.33 5.66 -3.39
CA PRO A 185 -10.26 5.75 -4.38
C PRO A 185 -10.70 5.18 -5.72
N ALA A 186 -10.42 5.93 -6.79
CA ALA A 186 -10.85 5.57 -8.14
C ALA A 186 -10.21 4.28 -8.64
N ALA A 187 -10.89 3.61 -9.58
CA ALA A 187 -10.29 2.53 -10.34
C ALA A 187 -9.07 3.03 -11.12
N GLY A 188 -8.04 2.22 -11.17
CA GLY A 188 -6.77 2.58 -11.79
C GLY A 188 -6.67 2.16 -13.25
N PRO A 189 -5.57 2.51 -13.91
CA PRO A 189 -5.27 2.05 -15.26
C PRO A 189 -5.15 0.52 -15.28
N LYS A 190 -5.61 -0.10 -16.39
CA LYS A 190 -5.58 -1.55 -16.61
C LYS A 190 -6.44 -2.40 -15.66
N GLU A 191 -7.20 -1.79 -14.77
CA GLU A 191 -8.23 -2.47 -14.00
C GLU A 191 -9.48 -2.59 -14.87
N ASP A 192 -9.98 -3.80 -15.08
CA ASP A 192 -11.23 -4.09 -15.76
C ASP A 192 -12.24 -4.75 -14.82
N ALA A 193 -13.46 -4.96 -15.29
CA ALA A 193 -14.54 -5.54 -14.47
C ALA A 193 -14.26 -6.98 -14.00
N SER A 194 -13.30 -7.67 -14.61
CA SER A 194 -12.86 -9.02 -14.21
C SER A 194 -11.67 -9.01 -13.29
N SER A 195 -10.99 -7.88 -13.15
CA SER A 195 -9.81 -7.74 -12.31
C SER A 195 -10.19 -7.80 -10.83
N ARG A 196 -9.48 -8.63 -10.08
CA ARG A 196 -9.62 -8.64 -8.63
C ARG A 196 -9.04 -7.35 -8.06
N SER A 197 -9.70 -6.76 -7.09
CA SER A 197 -9.21 -5.57 -6.40
C SER A 197 -9.38 -5.68 -4.88
N ALA A 198 -8.65 -4.85 -4.15
CA ALA A 198 -8.80 -4.70 -2.72
C ALA A 198 -8.86 -3.22 -2.34
N ILE A 199 -9.47 -2.95 -1.21
CA ILE A 199 -9.39 -1.67 -0.52
C ILE A 199 -8.58 -1.87 0.74
N VAL A 200 -7.69 -0.92 1.01
CA VAL A 200 -6.87 -0.89 2.21
C VAL A 200 -6.89 0.50 2.82
N ALA A 201 -6.79 0.57 4.14
CA ALA A 201 -6.66 1.83 4.83
C ALA A 201 -5.64 1.72 5.96
N TRP A 202 -5.00 2.83 6.27
CA TRP A 202 -4.16 2.94 7.46
C TRP A 202 -4.25 4.35 8.05
N VAL A 203 -3.89 4.47 9.31
CA VAL A 203 -3.86 5.74 10.02
C VAL A 203 -2.44 6.09 10.43
N THR A 204 -2.12 7.38 10.36
CA THR A 204 -0.83 7.95 10.78
C THR A 204 -1.06 9.13 11.71
N GLU A 205 -0.02 9.60 12.40
CA GLU A 205 -0.04 10.94 12.98
C GLU A 205 -0.20 12.00 11.87
N PRO A 206 -0.71 13.21 12.18
CA PRO A 206 -0.89 14.25 11.16
C PRO A 206 0.41 14.58 10.43
N GLY A 207 0.39 14.48 9.09
CA GLY A 207 1.57 14.64 8.25
C GLY A 207 2.65 13.58 8.47
N GLY A 208 2.31 12.51 9.19
CA GLY A 208 3.19 11.37 9.42
C GLY A 208 3.15 10.36 8.27
N ILE A 209 4.15 9.49 8.21
CA ILE A 209 4.24 8.42 7.21
C ILE A 209 4.24 7.03 7.86
N GLU A 210 4.53 6.96 9.17
CA GLU A 210 4.57 5.72 9.92
C GLU A 210 3.16 5.26 10.28
N PRO A 211 2.72 4.05 9.86
CA PRO A 211 1.38 3.56 10.15
C PRO A 211 1.23 3.17 11.63
N ILE A 212 0.13 3.59 12.23
CA ILE A 212 -0.28 3.21 13.58
C ILE A 212 -1.06 1.91 13.52
N GLN A 213 -2.05 1.83 12.61
CA GLN A 213 -2.90 0.66 12.39
C GLN A 213 -3.28 0.59 10.92
N ALA A 214 -3.49 -0.61 10.40
CA ALA A 214 -3.96 -0.83 9.04
C ALA A 214 -5.11 -1.85 9.00
N VAL A 215 -5.88 -1.79 7.92
CA VAL A 215 -6.95 -2.74 7.59
C VAL A 215 -7.02 -2.90 6.09
N GLY A 216 -7.34 -4.08 5.61
CA GLY A 216 -7.53 -4.32 4.18
C GLY A 216 -8.45 -5.50 3.92
N GLY A 217 -8.92 -5.59 2.68
CA GLY A 217 -9.76 -6.70 2.24
C GLY A 217 -10.13 -6.59 0.77
N TRP A 218 -10.60 -7.73 0.24
CA TRP A 218 -11.02 -7.83 -1.15
C TRP A 218 -12.30 -7.03 -1.42
N VAL A 219 -12.33 -6.31 -2.53
CA VAL A 219 -13.55 -5.70 -3.08
C VAL A 219 -14.16 -6.72 -4.04
N ARG A 220 -15.47 -6.90 -3.93
CA ARG A 220 -16.23 -7.77 -4.83
C ARG A 220 -16.61 -7.01 -6.09
#